data_0cc447897cb61b660723961c12492a5c
#
_entry.id   0cc447897cb61b660723961c12492a5c
#
_cell.length_a   1.000
_cell.length_b   1.000
_cell.length_c   1.000
_cell.angle_alpha   90.00
_cell.angle_beta   90.00
_cell.angle_gamma   90.00
#
_symmetry.space_group_name_H-M   'P 1'
#
loop_
_entity.id
_entity.type
_entity.pdbx_description
1 polymer ?
#
loop_
_entity_poly.entity_id
_entity_poly.type
_entity_poly.pdbx_seq_one_letter_code
_entity_poly.pdbx_strand_id
1 'polypeptide(L)'
;VLMQSVKGCPETFDAHHFLAKLHELKHGDTLWPVYNRQKHDVGEDALRVTGDIILIEGNWLLLPDAPWNEAQRLADATLFLRADAKDLKGRLIARKMKGGATREAAVAFFDASDGLNVEHVLKESVAAEETWTMLADGSFQASSVKR
;
A
#
# COMPACT_ATOMS: atom_id res chain seq x y z
N VAL A 1 -2.32 0.69 -23.79
CA VAL A 1 -2.71 -0.25 -22.73
C VAL A 1 -3.67 0.49 -21.82
N LEU A 2 -4.91 0.01 -21.71
CA LEU A 2 -5.88 0.60 -20.80
C LEU A 2 -5.39 0.39 -19.35
N MET A 3 -5.01 1.45 -18.67
CA MET A 3 -4.53 1.46 -17.27
C MET A 3 -5.51 0.75 -16.29
N GLN A 4 -6.76 0.60 -16.70
CA GLN A 4 -7.78 -0.10 -15.89
C GLN A 4 -7.52 -1.60 -15.69
N SER A 5 -6.81 -2.26 -16.62
CA SER A 5 -6.50 -3.70 -16.52
C SER A 5 -5.34 -4.01 -15.56
N VAL A 6 -4.58 -3.00 -15.17
CA VAL A 6 -3.40 -3.12 -14.29
C VAL A 6 -3.51 -2.27 -13.02
N LYS A 7 -4.74 -1.94 -12.62
CA LYS A 7 -4.97 -1.19 -11.37
C LYS A 7 -4.29 -1.85 -10.18
N GLY A 8 -3.53 -1.04 -9.43
CA GLY A 8 -2.81 -1.49 -8.24
C GLY A 8 -1.30 -1.61 -8.42
N CYS A 9 -0.77 -1.49 -9.65
CA CYS A 9 0.67 -1.35 -9.88
C CYS A 9 1.15 0.05 -9.48
N PRO A 10 2.45 0.24 -9.15
CA PRO A 10 3.00 1.54 -8.75
C PRO A 10 2.69 2.66 -9.75
N GLU A 11 2.73 2.34 -11.05
CA GLU A 11 2.54 3.29 -12.16
C GLU A 11 1.10 3.79 -12.30
N THR A 12 0.15 3.14 -11.63
CA THR A 12 -1.27 3.53 -11.66
C THR A 12 -1.65 4.52 -10.57
N PHE A 13 -0.71 4.88 -9.70
CA PHE A 13 -0.93 5.86 -8.65
C PHE A 13 -0.44 7.23 -9.09
N ASP A 14 -1.20 8.27 -8.77
CA ASP A 14 -0.72 9.65 -8.85
C ASP A 14 0.21 9.95 -7.68
N ALA A 15 1.43 9.44 -7.79
CA ALA A 15 2.43 9.56 -6.74
C ALA A 15 2.92 11.01 -6.58
N HIS A 16 2.87 11.83 -7.62
CA HIS A 16 3.23 13.26 -7.50
C HIS A 16 2.20 14.02 -6.67
N HIS A 17 0.92 13.80 -6.93
CA HIS A 17 -0.14 14.41 -6.12
C HIS A 17 -0.06 13.91 -4.67
N PHE A 18 0.16 12.62 -4.47
CA PHE A 18 0.35 12.04 -3.14
C PHE A 18 1.50 12.71 -2.38
N LEU A 19 2.67 12.91 -3.01
CA LEU A 19 3.81 13.60 -2.41
C LEU A 19 3.49 15.06 -2.07
N ALA A 20 2.81 15.78 -2.96
CA ALA A 20 2.38 17.15 -2.69
C ALA A 20 1.51 17.21 -1.41
N LYS A 21 0.57 16.26 -1.26
CA LYS A 21 -0.27 16.16 -0.06
C LYS A 21 0.53 15.78 1.19
N LEU A 22 1.56 14.95 1.09
CA LEU A 22 2.46 14.67 2.20
C LEU A 22 3.23 15.92 2.64
N HIS A 23 3.70 16.72 1.70
CA HIS A 23 4.36 17.99 2.01
C HIS A 23 3.39 18.96 2.73
N GLU A 24 2.15 19.06 2.29
CA GLU A 24 1.14 19.86 2.98
C GLU A 24 0.97 19.41 4.44
N LEU A 25 0.86 18.10 4.69
CA LEU A 25 0.72 17.53 6.03
C LEU A 25 1.88 17.87 6.97
N LYS A 26 3.10 18.04 6.45
CA LYS A 26 4.25 18.47 7.26
C LYS A 26 4.14 19.91 7.76
N HIS A 27 3.29 20.70 7.15
CA HIS A 27 3.10 22.10 7.50
C HIS A 27 1.78 22.38 8.26
N GLY A 28 0.94 21.37 8.41
CA GLY A 28 -0.32 21.49 9.16
C GLY A 28 -1.45 20.66 8.59
N ASP A 29 -2.67 20.99 9.00
CA ASP A 29 -3.88 20.35 8.52
C ASP A 29 -4.02 20.48 7.00
N THR A 30 -4.46 19.43 6.34
CA THR A 30 -4.74 19.49 4.91
C THR A 30 -6.05 18.80 4.54
N LEU A 31 -6.51 19.06 3.35
CA LEU A 31 -7.63 18.32 2.72
C LEU A 31 -7.06 17.20 1.86
N TRP A 32 -7.55 16.00 2.10
CA TRP A 32 -7.06 14.77 1.47
C TRP A 32 -8.03 14.25 0.42
N PRO A 33 -7.57 13.81 -0.76
CA PRO A 33 -8.41 13.21 -1.76
C PRO A 33 -8.98 11.87 -1.29
N VAL A 34 -10.22 11.57 -1.69
CA VAL A 34 -10.89 10.31 -1.35
C VAL A 34 -11.35 9.59 -2.61
N TYR A 35 -10.95 8.33 -2.76
CA TYR A 35 -11.40 7.51 -3.87
C TYR A 35 -12.89 7.17 -3.76
N ASN A 36 -13.67 7.63 -4.72
CA ASN A 36 -15.09 7.32 -4.83
C ASN A 36 -15.29 6.03 -5.62
N ARG A 37 -15.69 4.96 -4.91
CA ARG A 37 -15.88 3.63 -5.52
C ARG A 37 -17.03 3.57 -6.52
N GLN A 38 -18.05 4.42 -6.38
CA GLN A 38 -19.20 4.45 -7.29
C GLN A 38 -18.85 5.15 -8.61
N LYS A 39 -18.06 6.22 -8.53
CA LYS A 39 -17.60 6.96 -9.70
C LYS A 39 -16.34 6.38 -10.32
N HIS A 40 -15.68 5.44 -9.64
CA HIS A 40 -14.36 4.91 -10.00
C HIS A 40 -13.30 6.01 -10.20
N ASP A 41 -13.40 7.09 -9.42
CA ASP A 41 -12.56 8.28 -9.54
C ASP A 41 -12.21 8.86 -8.18
N VAL A 42 -11.21 9.75 -8.15
CA VAL A 42 -10.77 10.46 -6.96
C VAL A 42 -11.57 11.75 -6.80
N GLY A 43 -12.15 11.96 -5.62
CA GLY A 43 -12.71 13.23 -5.20
C GLY A 43 -11.66 14.04 -4.48
N GLU A 44 -11.34 15.21 -5.03
CA GLU A 44 -10.36 16.12 -4.43
C GLU A 44 -10.89 16.76 -3.15
N ASP A 45 -9.97 17.02 -2.22
CA ASP A 45 -10.20 17.79 -0.99
C ASP A 45 -11.43 17.33 -0.18
N ALA A 46 -11.68 16.03 -0.16
CA ALA A 46 -12.90 15.47 0.39
C ALA A 46 -12.80 15.13 1.89
N LEU A 47 -11.59 14.92 2.42
CA LEU A 47 -11.35 14.54 3.80
C LEU A 47 -10.39 15.50 4.48
N ARG A 48 -10.83 16.20 5.53
CA ARG A 48 -9.93 16.98 6.36
C ARG A 48 -9.09 16.05 7.25
N VAL A 49 -7.79 16.11 7.10
CA VAL A 49 -6.82 15.39 7.92
C VAL A 49 -6.22 16.34 8.94
N THR A 50 -6.41 15.99 10.22
CA THR A 50 -5.92 16.76 11.38
C THR A 50 -5.37 15.79 12.42
N GLY A 51 -4.47 16.23 13.25
CA GLY A 51 -3.96 15.47 14.38
C GLY A 51 -2.44 15.44 14.45
N ASP A 52 -1.94 15.08 15.62
CA ASP A 52 -0.50 15.05 15.92
C ASP A 52 0.18 13.77 15.39
N ILE A 53 -0.60 12.72 15.16
CA ILE A 53 -0.11 11.43 14.63
C ILE A 53 -0.97 11.06 13.44
N ILE A 54 -0.34 10.88 12.29
CA ILE A 54 -0.99 10.47 11.04
C ILE A 54 -0.35 9.17 10.56
N LEU A 55 -1.18 8.15 10.41
CA LEU A 55 -0.76 6.88 9.83
C LEU A 55 -1.12 6.82 8.36
N ILE A 56 -0.14 6.52 7.53
CA ILE A 56 -0.31 6.35 6.08
C ILE A 56 0.09 4.93 5.73
N GLU A 57 -0.79 4.22 5.05
CA GLU A 57 -0.51 2.86 4.58
C GLU A 57 -0.53 2.78 3.06
N GLY A 58 0.32 1.92 2.52
CA GLY A 58 0.36 1.65 1.09
C GLY A 58 1.44 0.65 0.74
N ASN A 59 1.17 -0.15 -0.29
CA ASN A 59 2.07 -1.24 -0.70
C ASN A 59 3.42 -0.73 -1.22
N TRP A 60 3.47 0.47 -1.81
CA TRP A 60 4.61 0.98 -2.57
C TRP A 60 5.49 1.95 -1.79
N LEU A 61 5.09 2.31 -0.56
CA LEU A 61 5.74 3.38 0.22
C LEU A 61 7.21 3.10 0.57
N LEU A 62 7.66 1.86 0.49
CA LEU A 62 9.03 1.46 0.76
C LEU A 62 9.82 1.07 -0.51
N LEU A 63 9.31 1.36 -1.71
CA LEU A 63 10.08 1.16 -2.93
C LEU A 63 11.27 2.14 -3.00
N PRO A 64 12.45 1.68 -3.50
CA PRO A 64 13.68 2.48 -3.52
C PRO A 64 13.65 3.62 -4.55
N ASP A 65 12.84 3.48 -5.58
CA ASP A 65 12.85 4.40 -6.72
C ASP A 65 11.94 5.62 -6.50
N ALA A 66 12.26 6.70 -7.21
CA ALA A 66 11.38 7.85 -7.27
C ALA A 66 10.03 7.48 -7.93
N PRO A 67 8.93 8.06 -7.46
CA PRO A 67 8.83 9.07 -6.42
C PRO A 67 8.66 8.51 -5.00
N TRP A 68 8.57 7.19 -4.82
CA TRP A 68 8.24 6.53 -3.55
C TRP A 68 9.30 6.74 -2.46
N ASN A 69 10.59 6.78 -2.85
CA ASN A 69 11.68 7.06 -1.92
C ASN A 69 11.60 8.45 -1.28
N GLU A 70 10.89 9.38 -1.89
CA GLU A 70 10.65 10.71 -1.33
C GLU A 70 9.62 10.66 -0.20
N ALA A 71 8.59 9.84 -0.32
CA ALA A 71 7.61 9.62 0.75
C ALA A 71 8.28 9.12 2.04
N GLN A 72 9.29 8.24 1.92
CA GLN A 72 10.04 7.74 3.07
C GLN A 72 10.81 8.84 3.79
N ARG A 73 11.36 9.82 3.07
CA ARG A 73 12.09 10.97 3.65
C ARG A 73 11.17 11.94 4.39
N LEU A 74 9.89 11.96 4.02
CA LEU A 74 8.88 12.78 4.66
C LEU A 74 8.30 12.13 5.93
N ALA A 75 8.42 10.81 6.06
CA ALA A 75 7.95 10.07 7.22
C ALA A 75 8.86 10.31 8.43
N ASP A 76 8.28 10.43 9.62
CA ASP A 76 9.03 10.50 10.89
C ASP A 76 9.40 9.10 11.40
N ALA A 77 8.64 8.08 10.99
CA ALA A 77 8.91 6.68 11.26
C ALA A 77 8.38 5.80 10.13
N THR A 78 9.03 4.68 9.90
CA THR A 78 8.63 3.70 8.88
C THR A 78 8.45 2.32 9.49
N LEU A 79 7.39 1.63 9.07
CA LEU A 79 7.05 0.30 9.51
C LEU A 79 6.74 -0.60 8.31
N PHE A 80 7.38 -1.74 8.22
CA PHE A 80 7.05 -2.77 7.24
C PHE A 80 6.21 -3.88 7.86
N LEU A 81 4.96 -4.02 7.41
CA LEU A 81 4.12 -5.16 7.75
C LEU A 81 4.38 -6.29 6.77
N ARG A 82 5.09 -7.32 7.22
CA ARG A 82 5.49 -8.45 6.41
C ARG A 82 4.64 -9.68 6.71
N ALA A 83 4.33 -10.47 5.68
CA ALA A 83 3.75 -11.79 5.82
C ALA A 83 4.41 -12.76 4.83
N ASP A 84 4.30 -14.05 5.10
CA ASP A 84 4.75 -15.08 4.15
C ASP A 84 3.94 -14.99 2.85
N ALA A 85 4.63 -15.13 1.71
CA ALA A 85 4.00 -15.02 0.39
C ALA A 85 2.86 -16.05 0.18
N LYS A 86 3.01 -17.24 0.78
CA LYS A 86 1.99 -18.30 0.71
C LYS A 86 0.73 -17.91 1.48
N ASP A 87 0.90 -17.30 2.66
CA ASP A 87 -0.22 -16.81 3.48
C ASP A 87 -0.91 -15.63 2.80
N LEU A 88 -0.15 -14.72 2.19
CA LEU A 88 -0.67 -13.62 1.38
C LEU A 88 -1.50 -14.13 0.20
N LYS A 89 -1.03 -15.16 -0.53
CA LYS A 89 -1.79 -15.77 -1.62
C LYS A 89 -3.15 -16.25 -1.16
N GLY A 90 -3.20 -17.01 -0.07
CA GLY A 90 -4.45 -17.51 0.49
C GLY A 90 -5.44 -16.39 0.85
N ARG A 91 -4.94 -15.34 1.52
CA ARG A 91 -5.75 -14.19 1.95
C ARG A 91 -6.27 -13.36 0.78
N LEU A 92 -5.44 -13.09 -0.23
CA LEU A 92 -5.81 -12.31 -1.40
C LEU A 92 -6.88 -13.02 -2.23
N ILE A 93 -6.73 -14.33 -2.44
CA ILE A 93 -7.75 -15.16 -3.08
C ILE A 93 -9.06 -15.13 -2.28
N ALA A 94 -9.01 -15.37 -0.98
CA ALA A 94 -10.20 -15.36 -0.13
C ALA A 94 -10.89 -13.97 -0.14
N ARG A 95 -10.13 -12.88 -0.10
CA ARG A 95 -10.65 -11.51 -0.20
C ARG A 95 -11.38 -11.29 -1.54
N LYS A 96 -10.81 -11.76 -2.64
CA LYS A 96 -11.40 -11.63 -3.98
C LYS A 96 -12.70 -12.42 -4.08
N MET A 97 -12.74 -13.63 -3.53
CA MET A 97 -13.95 -14.47 -3.46
C MET A 97 -15.04 -13.81 -2.60
N LYS A 98 -14.67 -13.20 -1.46
CA LYS A 98 -15.62 -12.43 -0.62
C LYS A 98 -16.22 -11.24 -1.37
N GLY A 99 -15.49 -10.70 -2.36
CA GLY A 99 -15.98 -9.67 -3.27
C GLY A 99 -16.85 -10.20 -4.43
N GLY A 100 -17.20 -11.50 -4.45
CA GLY A 100 -18.10 -12.12 -5.42
C GLY A 100 -17.41 -12.85 -6.58
N ALA A 101 -16.09 -12.96 -6.61
CA ALA A 101 -15.41 -13.73 -7.64
C ALA A 101 -15.48 -15.24 -7.36
N THR A 102 -15.51 -16.06 -8.41
CA THR A 102 -15.30 -17.52 -8.26
C THR A 102 -13.86 -17.79 -7.82
N ARG A 103 -13.60 -18.99 -7.28
CA ARG A 103 -12.24 -19.39 -6.87
C ARG A 103 -11.27 -19.37 -8.06
N GLU A 104 -11.69 -19.89 -9.20
CA GLU A 104 -10.89 -19.92 -10.43
C GLU A 104 -10.52 -18.52 -10.91
N ALA A 105 -11.50 -17.60 -10.95
CA ALA A 105 -11.27 -16.20 -11.30
C ALA A 105 -10.37 -15.49 -10.28
N ALA A 106 -10.50 -15.78 -8.99
CA ALA A 106 -9.67 -15.21 -7.94
C ALA A 106 -8.21 -15.70 -8.04
N VAL A 107 -7.99 -16.99 -8.34
CA VAL A 107 -6.66 -17.57 -8.57
C VAL A 107 -6.02 -16.96 -9.83
N ALA A 108 -6.74 -16.92 -10.93
CA ALA A 108 -6.25 -16.34 -12.19
C ALA A 108 -5.87 -14.86 -12.01
N PHE A 109 -6.66 -14.10 -11.26
CA PHE A 109 -6.34 -12.71 -10.96
C PHE A 109 -5.11 -12.58 -10.07
N PHE A 110 -4.96 -13.45 -9.06
CA PHE A 110 -3.77 -13.48 -8.22
C PHE A 110 -2.52 -13.71 -9.07
N ASP A 111 -2.54 -14.74 -9.92
CA ASP A 111 -1.38 -15.11 -10.73
C ASP A 111 -1.03 -14.04 -11.79
N ALA A 112 -2.03 -13.30 -12.30
CA ALA A 112 -1.84 -12.25 -13.29
C ALA A 112 -1.48 -10.86 -12.70
N SER A 113 -1.77 -10.60 -11.43
CA SER A 113 -1.64 -9.25 -10.84
C SER A 113 -1.15 -9.26 -9.40
N ASP A 114 -1.99 -9.72 -8.44
CA ASP A 114 -1.68 -9.57 -7.01
C ASP A 114 -0.37 -10.29 -6.63
N GLY A 115 -0.09 -11.46 -7.22
CA GLY A 115 1.12 -12.24 -6.94
C GLY A 115 2.38 -11.51 -7.38
N LEU A 116 2.36 -10.86 -8.53
CA LEU A 116 3.48 -10.05 -9.03
C LEU A 116 3.73 -8.86 -8.11
N ASN A 117 2.67 -8.20 -7.64
CA ASN A 117 2.78 -7.09 -6.69
C ASN A 117 3.34 -7.55 -5.33
N VAL A 118 2.90 -8.70 -4.83
CA VAL A 118 3.45 -9.31 -3.59
C VAL A 118 4.94 -9.58 -3.74
N GLU A 119 5.35 -10.21 -4.83
CA GLU A 119 6.77 -10.50 -5.11
C GLU A 119 7.59 -9.22 -5.18
N HIS A 120 7.10 -8.22 -5.91
CA HIS A 120 7.75 -6.92 -6.05
C HIS A 120 7.97 -6.25 -4.69
N VAL A 121 6.90 -6.14 -3.87
CA VAL A 121 7.00 -5.53 -2.53
C VAL A 121 7.96 -6.28 -1.63
N LEU A 122 7.87 -7.61 -1.58
CA LEU A 122 8.72 -8.41 -0.69
C LEU A 122 10.20 -8.39 -1.08
N LYS A 123 10.49 -8.20 -2.35
CA LYS A 123 11.86 -8.26 -2.89
C LYS A 123 12.51 -6.87 -2.94
N GLU A 124 11.78 -5.86 -3.38
CA GLU A 124 12.35 -4.56 -3.73
C GLU A 124 12.18 -3.50 -2.62
N SER A 125 11.31 -3.73 -1.61
CA SER A 125 11.17 -2.77 -0.51
C SER A 125 12.48 -2.60 0.25
N VAL A 126 12.85 -1.36 0.53
CA VAL A 126 13.98 -1.04 1.41
C VAL A 126 13.64 -1.35 2.87
N ALA A 127 14.65 -1.47 3.72
CA ALA A 127 14.46 -1.70 5.13
C ALA A 127 13.73 -0.53 5.80
N ALA A 128 12.66 -0.83 6.52
CA ALA A 128 12.00 0.10 7.42
C ALA A 128 12.72 0.16 8.78
N GLU A 129 12.41 1.17 9.60
CA GLU A 129 12.92 1.26 10.97
C GLU A 129 12.47 0.08 11.83
N GLU A 130 11.22 -0.35 11.62
CA GLU A 130 10.66 -1.55 12.23
C GLU A 130 10.06 -2.47 11.17
N THR A 131 10.14 -3.76 11.42
CA THR A 131 9.44 -4.78 10.64
C THR A 131 8.59 -5.62 11.58
N TRP A 132 7.30 -5.71 11.27
CA TRP A 132 6.40 -6.59 11.99
C TRP A 132 6.00 -7.74 11.08
N THR A 133 6.40 -8.94 11.49
CA THR A 133 6.06 -10.16 10.74
C THR A 133 4.77 -10.77 11.28
N MET A 134 3.82 -10.95 10.40
CA MET A 134 2.58 -11.62 10.72
C MET A 134 2.79 -13.13 10.83
N LEU A 135 2.35 -13.69 11.93
CA LEU A 135 2.41 -15.11 12.22
C LEU A 135 1.15 -15.85 11.68
N ALA A 136 1.21 -17.18 11.67
CA ALA A 136 0.13 -18.01 11.16
C ALA A 136 -1.20 -17.83 11.91
N ASP A 137 -1.15 -17.49 13.20
CA ASP A 137 -2.31 -17.19 14.04
C ASP A 137 -2.87 -15.78 13.84
N GLY A 138 -2.23 -14.96 13.00
CA GLY A 138 -2.60 -13.59 12.72
C GLY A 138 -2.05 -12.55 13.69
N SER A 139 -1.30 -12.98 14.71
CA SER A 139 -0.53 -12.07 15.56
C SER A 139 0.69 -11.50 14.84
N PHE A 140 1.31 -10.48 15.41
CA PHE A 140 2.50 -9.86 14.85
C PHE A 140 3.69 -9.99 15.80
N GLN A 141 4.84 -10.29 15.24
CA GLN A 141 6.12 -10.25 15.91
C GLN A 141 6.92 -9.07 15.39
N ALA A 142 7.23 -8.13 16.27
CA ALA A 142 8.06 -6.96 15.94
C ALA A 142 9.54 -7.34 15.91
N SER A 143 10.27 -6.80 14.93
CA SER A 143 11.73 -6.78 14.91
C SER A 143 12.17 -5.37 14.53
N SER A 144 13.01 -4.75 15.35
CA SER A 144 13.63 -3.46 15.05
C SER A 144 15.00 -3.69 14.42
N VAL A 145 15.31 -2.92 13.39
CA VAL A 145 16.69 -2.82 12.91
C VAL A 145 17.46 -2.02 13.96
N LYS A 146 18.38 -2.65 14.65
CA LYS A 146 19.29 -1.91 15.55
C LYS A 146 20.08 -0.92 14.70
N ARG A 147 19.87 0.36 14.96
CA ARG A 147 20.70 1.45 14.41
C ARG A 147 22.13 1.32 14.89
#